data_55b2960f45aaec93ae09d13f2f1e69f0
#
_entry.id   55b2960f45aaec93ae09d13f2f1e69f0
#
_cell.length_a   1.000
_cell.length_b   1.000
_cell.length_c   1.000
_cell.angle_alpha   90.00
_cell.angle_beta   90.00
_cell.angle_gamma   90.00
#
_symmetry.space_group_name_H-M   'P 1'
#
loop_
_entity.id
_entity.type
_entity.pdbx_description
1 polymer ?
#
loop_
_entity_poly.entity_id
_entity_poly.type
_entity_poly.pdbx_seq_one_letter_code
_entity_poly.pdbx_strand_id
1 'polypeptide(L)'
;MLVFIPLTQAQLSSWVEGGSFAPKQAFGVTNSLRQAFGFTPADDEEAEHTAMHIAGLSGLLSSGRRLVAVAEASARAVAGSEFGEVEAGAVPWSAVHALFADDASGAATAGAVDRPHASLSDAWDDPAIADLLASHELLWHGPSEWAGLVAG
;
A
#
# COMPACT_ATOMS: atom_id res chain seq x y z
N MET A 1 -7.90 -7.06 -11.31
CA MET A 1 -6.63 -7.33 -10.60
C MET A 1 -6.71 -6.79 -9.18
N LEU A 2 -5.97 -7.37 -8.28
CA LEU A 2 -5.82 -6.79 -6.94
C LEU A 2 -4.98 -5.53 -7.02
N VAL A 3 -5.48 -4.46 -6.43
CA VAL A 3 -4.76 -3.20 -6.30
C VAL A 3 -4.55 -2.88 -4.83
N PHE A 4 -3.40 -2.29 -4.52
CA PHE A 4 -2.95 -1.94 -3.19
C PHE A 4 -2.90 -0.41 -3.13
N ILE A 5 -3.76 0.17 -2.31
CA ILE A 5 -4.03 1.61 -2.33
C ILE A 5 -3.59 2.23 -1.01
N PRO A 6 -2.53 3.06 -1.02
CA PRO A 6 -2.15 3.81 0.19
C PRO A 6 -3.20 4.87 0.50
N LEU A 7 -3.55 4.99 1.77
CA LEU A 7 -4.61 5.86 2.24
C LEU A 7 -4.15 6.71 3.42
N THR A 8 -4.73 7.90 3.53
CA THR A 8 -4.82 8.61 4.81
C THR A 8 -6.07 8.15 5.56
N GLN A 9 -6.13 8.40 6.85
CA GLN A 9 -7.33 8.13 7.64
C GLN A 9 -8.54 8.90 7.11
N ALA A 10 -8.34 10.15 6.71
CA ALA A 10 -9.40 10.98 6.13
C ALA A 10 -9.92 10.40 4.81
N GLN A 11 -9.03 9.90 3.96
CA GLN A 11 -9.43 9.25 2.70
C GLN A 11 -10.23 7.99 2.94
N LEU A 12 -9.84 7.18 3.93
CA LEU A 12 -10.57 5.96 4.28
C LEU A 12 -12.00 6.30 4.75
N SER A 13 -12.13 7.25 5.64
CA SER A 13 -13.43 7.71 6.13
C SER A 13 -14.32 8.24 5.00
N SER A 14 -13.76 9.09 4.13
CA SER A 14 -14.49 9.63 2.97
C SER A 14 -14.91 8.55 1.98
N TRP A 15 -14.07 7.54 1.79
CA TRP A 15 -14.38 6.42 0.90
C TRP A 15 -15.59 5.63 1.40
N VAL A 16 -15.61 5.30 2.68
CA VAL A 16 -16.74 4.59 3.29
C VAL A 16 -18.03 5.41 3.18
N GLU A 17 -17.96 6.69 3.50
CA GLU A 17 -19.12 7.59 3.46
C GLU A 17 -19.64 7.82 2.03
N GLY A 18 -18.72 8.04 1.09
CA GLY A 18 -19.05 8.32 -0.30
C GLY A 18 -19.29 7.09 -1.16
N GLY A 19 -18.85 5.94 -0.72
CA GLY A 19 -19.01 4.66 -1.41
C GLY A 19 -18.05 4.41 -2.57
N SER A 20 -17.27 5.41 -2.98
CA SER A 20 -16.33 5.30 -4.09
C SER A 20 -15.12 6.21 -3.86
N PHE A 21 -13.96 5.79 -4.36
CA PHE A 21 -12.70 6.52 -4.24
C PHE A 21 -11.86 6.35 -5.50
N ALA A 22 -11.35 7.45 -6.03
CA ALA A 22 -10.41 7.44 -7.14
C ALA A 22 -9.00 7.68 -6.61
N PRO A 23 -8.18 6.63 -6.43
CA PRO A 23 -6.85 6.79 -5.86
C PRO A 23 -5.91 7.52 -6.82
N LYS A 24 -5.07 8.41 -6.28
CA LYS A 24 -4.01 9.07 -7.04
C LYS A 24 -2.83 8.13 -7.26
N GLN A 25 -2.58 7.23 -6.31
CA GLN A 25 -1.57 6.19 -6.41
C GLN A 25 -2.19 4.85 -6.06
N ALA A 26 -1.84 3.85 -6.85
CA ALA A 26 -2.21 2.47 -6.59
C ALA A 26 -1.09 1.58 -7.13
N PHE A 27 -0.95 0.41 -6.54
CA PHE A 27 0.08 -0.56 -6.89
C PHE A 27 -0.55 -1.92 -7.12
N GLY A 28 0.11 -2.72 -7.93
CA GLY A 28 -0.34 -4.08 -8.21
C GLY A 28 0.80 -4.93 -8.72
N VAL A 29 0.52 -6.21 -8.90
CA VAL A 29 1.51 -7.14 -9.46
C VAL A 29 1.50 -7.01 -10.97
N THR A 30 2.42 -6.20 -11.48
CA THR A 30 2.64 -6.00 -12.91
C THR A 30 3.80 -6.85 -13.40
N ASN A 31 3.94 -6.99 -14.71
CA ASN A 31 5.11 -7.67 -15.30
C ASN A 31 6.41 -6.95 -14.94
N SER A 32 6.40 -5.63 -14.92
CA SER A 32 7.58 -4.83 -14.53
C SER A 32 7.99 -5.06 -13.09
N LEU A 33 7.03 -5.16 -12.16
CA LEU A 33 7.30 -5.50 -10.77
C LEU A 33 7.95 -6.90 -10.68
N ARG A 34 7.37 -7.89 -11.35
CA ARG A 34 7.89 -9.26 -11.36
C ARG A 34 9.32 -9.31 -11.88
N GLN A 35 9.61 -8.62 -12.97
CA GLN A 35 10.95 -8.55 -13.53
C GLN A 35 11.93 -7.86 -12.58
N ALA A 36 11.55 -6.75 -12.00
CA ALA A 36 12.42 -5.98 -11.10
C ALA A 36 12.78 -6.76 -9.82
N PHE A 37 11.86 -7.54 -9.29
CA PHE A 37 12.06 -8.31 -8.05
C PHE A 37 12.37 -9.79 -8.28
N GLY A 38 12.44 -10.24 -9.54
CA GLY A 38 12.77 -11.61 -9.86
C GLY A 38 11.68 -12.63 -9.57
N PHE A 39 10.42 -12.22 -9.58
CA PHE A 39 9.28 -13.11 -9.32
C PHE A 39 8.84 -13.84 -10.58
N THR A 40 8.62 -15.13 -10.44
CA THR A 40 7.99 -15.97 -11.47
C THR A 40 6.47 -16.00 -11.29
N PRO A 41 5.68 -16.53 -12.24
CA PRO A 41 4.24 -16.69 -12.03
C PRO A 41 3.85 -17.56 -10.82
N ALA A 42 4.76 -18.41 -10.33
CA ALA A 42 4.54 -19.22 -9.15
C ALA A 42 4.69 -18.44 -7.84
N ASP A 43 5.22 -17.22 -7.88
CA ASP A 43 5.52 -16.38 -6.72
C ASP A 43 4.42 -15.33 -6.46
N ASP A 44 3.16 -15.64 -6.78
CA ASP A 44 2.06 -14.67 -6.67
C ASP A 44 1.88 -14.10 -5.26
N GLU A 45 1.95 -14.95 -4.23
CA GLU A 45 1.79 -14.49 -2.84
C GLU A 45 2.91 -13.53 -2.44
N GLU A 46 4.15 -13.84 -2.82
CA GLU A 46 5.30 -13.00 -2.53
C GLU A 46 5.23 -11.68 -3.29
N ALA A 47 4.78 -11.73 -4.54
CA ALA A 47 4.61 -10.54 -5.37
C ALA A 47 3.52 -9.62 -4.81
N GLU A 48 2.40 -10.17 -4.37
CA GLU A 48 1.32 -9.42 -3.73
C GLU A 48 1.77 -8.80 -2.40
N HIS A 49 2.51 -9.57 -1.60
CA HIS A 49 3.07 -9.08 -0.34
C HIS A 49 4.03 -7.92 -0.58
N THR A 50 4.88 -8.02 -1.60
CA THR A 50 5.78 -6.93 -1.99
C THR A 50 5.01 -5.70 -2.45
N ALA A 51 3.99 -5.86 -3.26
CA ALA A 51 3.14 -4.75 -3.72
C ALA A 51 2.46 -4.04 -2.53
N MET A 52 2.01 -4.80 -1.55
CA MET A 52 1.41 -4.26 -0.32
C MET A 52 2.44 -3.45 0.48
N HIS A 53 3.66 -3.95 0.63
CA HIS A 53 4.73 -3.22 1.31
C HIS A 53 5.13 -1.93 0.55
N ILE A 54 5.16 -1.97 -0.75
CA ILE A 54 5.42 -0.79 -1.59
C ILE A 54 4.33 0.26 -1.38
N ALA A 55 3.07 -0.15 -1.39
CA ALA A 55 1.95 0.76 -1.12
C ALA A 55 2.04 1.36 0.28
N GLY A 56 2.38 0.54 1.27
CA GLY A 56 2.61 1.02 2.65
C GLY A 56 3.73 2.04 2.74
N LEU A 57 4.84 1.80 2.06
CA LEU A 57 5.96 2.74 2.02
C LEU A 57 5.57 4.04 1.31
N SER A 58 4.85 3.96 0.20
CA SER A 58 4.33 5.14 -0.49
C SER A 58 3.46 6.00 0.45
N GLY A 59 2.59 5.35 1.21
CA GLY A 59 1.77 6.03 2.22
C GLY A 59 2.60 6.68 3.33
N LEU A 60 3.64 6.00 3.81
CA LEU A 60 4.56 6.54 4.80
C LEU A 60 5.25 7.81 4.29
N LEU A 61 5.76 7.77 3.07
CA LEU A 61 6.47 8.91 2.47
C LEU A 61 5.56 10.11 2.22
N SER A 62 4.27 9.89 1.94
CA SER A 62 3.33 10.96 1.61
C SER A 62 2.56 11.50 2.82
N SER A 63 2.32 10.67 3.84
CA SER A 63 1.47 11.03 4.96
C SER A 63 2.01 10.64 6.33
N GLY A 64 3.18 10.02 6.39
CA GLY A 64 3.80 9.59 7.65
C GLY A 64 3.16 8.34 8.27
N ARG A 65 2.34 7.60 7.53
CA ARG A 65 1.59 6.47 8.06
C ARG A 65 1.44 5.37 7.00
N ARG A 66 1.52 4.11 7.46
CA ARG A 66 1.26 2.96 6.60
C ARG A 66 -0.17 2.47 6.81
N LEU A 67 -1.03 2.77 5.84
CA LEU A 67 -2.42 2.30 5.79
C LEU A 67 -2.72 1.96 4.33
N VAL A 68 -3.08 0.72 4.06
CA VAL A 68 -3.27 0.20 2.71
C VAL A 68 -4.61 -0.52 2.60
N ALA A 69 -5.38 -0.18 1.56
CA ALA A 69 -6.55 -0.97 1.18
C ALA A 69 -6.19 -1.91 0.04
N VAL A 70 -6.70 -3.12 0.11
CA VAL A 70 -6.61 -4.11 -0.96
C VAL A 70 -7.98 -4.25 -1.59
N ALA A 71 -8.08 -3.99 -2.88
CA ALA A 71 -9.35 -4.02 -3.60
C ALA A 71 -9.21 -4.71 -4.95
N GLU A 72 -10.31 -5.24 -5.45
CA GLU A 72 -10.40 -5.73 -6.83
C GLU A 72 -10.80 -4.57 -7.73
N ALA A 73 -10.00 -4.29 -8.76
CA ALA A 73 -10.27 -3.18 -9.67
C ALA A 73 -9.73 -3.45 -11.07
N SER A 74 -10.31 -2.78 -12.06
CA SER A 74 -9.70 -2.67 -13.38
C SER A 74 -8.62 -1.62 -13.31
N ALA A 75 -7.38 -1.99 -13.65
CA ALA A 75 -6.25 -1.08 -13.56
C ALA A 75 -5.26 -1.37 -14.69
N ARG A 76 -4.50 -0.34 -15.07
CA ARG A 76 -3.45 -0.44 -16.08
C ARG A 76 -2.10 -0.17 -15.46
N ALA A 77 -1.11 -0.94 -15.87
CA ALA A 77 0.27 -0.69 -15.47
C ALA A 77 0.74 0.67 -15.99
N VAL A 78 1.42 1.43 -15.13
CA VAL A 78 2.13 2.64 -15.54
C VAL A 78 3.42 2.22 -16.22
N ALA A 79 3.63 2.67 -17.45
CA ALA A 79 4.80 2.32 -18.25
C ALA A 79 6.09 2.72 -17.53
N GLY A 80 7.04 1.79 -17.44
CA GLY A 80 8.35 2.03 -16.85
C GLY A 80 8.41 1.97 -15.33
N SER A 81 7.30 1.71 -14.64
CA SER A 81 7.31 1.57 -13.19
C SER A 81 7.76 0.20 -12.74
N GLU A 82 8.91 0.16 -12.04
CA GLU A 82 9.46 -1.06 -11.45
C GLU A 82 8.77 -1.47 -10.15
N PHE A 83 8.03 -0.55 -9.52
CA PHE A 83 7.36 -0.78 -8.25
C PHE A 83 5.89 -1.18 -8.38
N GLY A 84 5.45 -1.44 -9.61
CA GLY A 84 4.09 -1.92 -9.84
C GLY A 84 3.02 -0.84 -9.78
N GLU A 85 3.37 0.42 -10.05
CA GLU A 85 2.37 1.47 -10.14
C GLU A 85 1.33 1.15 -11.21
N VAL A 86 0.08 1.36 -10.88
CA VAL A 86 -1.06 1.17 -11.77
C VAL A 86 -1.97 2.38 -11.71
N GLU A 87 -2.70 2.61 -12.80
CA GLU A 87 -3.78 3.58 -12.84
C GLU A 87 -5.10 2.84 -12.65
N ALA A 88 -5.79 3.14 -11.57
CA ALA A 88 -7.13 2.65 -11.30
C ALA A 88 -8.10 3.83 -11.37
N GLY A 89 -9.28 3.59 -11.92
CA GLY A 89 -10.37 4.56 -11.85
C GLY A 89 -11.02 4.57 -10.47
N ALA A 90 -12.26 5.05 -10.40
CA ALA A 90 -13.02 5.03 -9.17
C ALA A 90 -13.26 3.59 -8.71
N VAL A 91 -12.95 3.30 -7.45
CA VAL A 91 -13.08 1.97 -6.84
C VAL A 91 -14.22 2.02 -5.83
N PRO A 92 -15.25 1.18 -5.96
CA PRO A 92 -16.33 1.14 -4.98
C PRO A 92 -15.85 0.51 -3.68
N TRP A 93 -16.36 1.02 -2.56
CA TRP A 93 -16.02 0.45 -1.25
C TRP A 93 -16.33 -1.04 -1.16
N SER A 94 -17.38 -1.50 -1.85
CA SER A 94 -17.74 -2.92 -1.90
C SER A 94 -16.68 -3.83 -2.55
N ALA A 95 -15.74 -3.27 -3.28
CA ALA A 95 -14.63 -4.01 -3.89
C ALA A 95 -13.44 -4.19 -2.95
N VAL A 96 -13.45 -3.59 -1.77
CA VAL A 96 -12.38 -3.71 -0.79
C VAL A 96 -12.43 -5.07 -0.11
N HIS A 97 -11.33 -5.80 -0.18
CA HIS A 97 -11.19 -7.13 0.42
C HIS A 97 -10.58 -7.09 1.81
N ALA A 98 -9.66 -6.13 2.03
CA ALA A 98 -8.90 -6.06 3.27
C ALA A 98 -8.31 -4.67 3.47
N LEU A 99 -7.99 -4.36 4.73
CA LEU A 99 -7.22 -3.19 5.13
C LEU A 99 -5.99 -3.66 5.88
N PHE A 100 -4.86 -3.04 5.62
CA PHE A 100 -3.61 -3.31 6.32
C PHE A 100 -3.11 -2.04 6.99
N ALA A 101 -2.69 -2.15 8.24
CA ALA A 101 -2.23 -1.01 9.02
C ALA A 101 -1.17 -1.45 10.03
N ASP A 102 -0.35 -0.50 10.49
CA ASP A 102 0.53 -0.73 11.62
C ASP A 102 -0.26 -0.86 12.93
N ASP A 103 0.26 -1.67 13.85
CA ASP A 103 -0.12 -1.55 15.26
C ASP A 103 0.60 -0.33 15.87
N ALA A 104 0.36 -0.06 17.16
CA ALA A 104 0.96 1.09 17.83
C ALA A 104 2.49 1.07 17.80
N SER A 105 3.11 -0.12 17.96
CA SER A 105 4.56 -0.28 17.91
C SER A 105 5.10 -0.04 16.51
N GLY A 106 4.47 -0.61 15.50
CA GLY A 106 4.84 -0.40 14.10
C GLY A 106 4.69 1.05 13.66
N ALA A 107 3.60 1.72 14.08
CA ALA A 107 3.37 3.13 13.78
C ALA A 107 4.45 4.03 14.41
N ALA A 108 4.85 3.76 15.65
CA ALA A 108 5.91 4.50 16.31
C ALA A 108 7.25 4.34 15.59
N THR A 109 7.61 3.11 15.20
CA THR A 109 8.83 2.83 14.46
C THR A 109 8.79 3.46 13.07
N ALA A 110 7.66 3.38 12.37
CA ALA A 110 7.47 3.99 11.06
C ALA A 110 7.66 5.52 11.13
N GLY A 111 7.07 6.16 12.14
CA GLY A 111 7.24 7.60 12.36
C GLY A 111 8.70 7.99 12.61
N ALA A 112 9.45 7.14 13.33
CA ALA A 112 10.85 7.41 13.64
C ALA A 112 11.77 7.29 12.42
N VAL A 113 11.41 6.49 11.42
CA VAL A 113 12.22 6.31 10.19
C VAL A 113 11.66 7.09 9.00
N ASP A 114 10.56 7.82 9.20
CA ASP A 114 9.98 8.67 8.17
C ASP A 114 10.86 9.91 8.01
N ARG A 115 11.54 9.97 6.89
CA ARG A 115 12.46 11.06 6.56
C ARG A 115 12.43 11.33 5.05
N PRO A 116 12.88 12.53 4.62
CA PRO A 116 12.86 12.86 3.20
C PRO A 116 13.66 11.89 2.34
N HIS A 117 13.05 11.45 1.25
CA HIS A 117 13.68 10.63 0.22
C HIS A 117 13.34 11.26 -1.14
N ALA A 118 14.28 11.17 -2.08
CA ALA A 118 14.09 11.73 -3.42
C ALA A 118 13.09 10.92 -4.24
N SER A 119 12.95 9.60 -3.94
CA SER A 119 12.08 8.69 -4.68
C SER A 119 11.71 7.48 -3.84
N LEU A 120 10.75 6.72 -4.32
CA LEU A 120 10.39 5.42 -3.74
C LEU A 120 11.59 4.46 -3.78
N SER A 121 12.39 4.50 -4.85
CA SER A 121 13.60 3.69 -4.99
C SER A 121 14.62 4.02 -3.91
N ASP A 122 14.85 5.30 -3.63
CA ASP A 122 15.77 5.72 -2.57
C ASP A 122 15.30 5.24 -1.19
N ALA A 123 14.01 5.36 -0.92
CA ALA A 123 13.43 4.88 0.33
C ALA A 123 13.55 3.36 0.47
N TRP A 124 13.28 2.63 -0.61
CA TRP A 124 13.38 1.17 -0.62
C TRP A 124 14.79 0.68 -0.28
N ASP A 125 15.81 1.43 -0.70
CA ASP A 125 17.22 1.09 -0.46
C ASP A 125 17.74 1.59 0.90
N ASP A 126 16.94 2.36 1.65
CA ASP A 126 17.34 2.86 2.97
C ASP A 126 17.35 1.70 4.00
N PRO A 127 18.49 1.43 4.69
CA PRO A 127 18.55 0.36 5.67
C PRO A 127 17.53 0.47 6.80
N ALA A 128 17.17 1.69 7.22
CA ALA A 128 16.15 1.90 8.26
C ALA A 128 14.76 1.49 7.77
N ILE A 129 14.46 1.73 6.50
CA ILE A 129 13.20 1.27 5.87
C ILE A 129 13.20 -0.25 5.75
N ALA A 130 14.32 -0.86 5.32
CA ALA A 130 14.44 -2.32 5.25
C ALA A 130 14.21 -2.97 6.62
N ASP A 131 14.76 -2.39 7.69
CA ASP A 131 14.56 -2.86 9.06
C ASP A 131 13.09 -2.73 9.49
N LEU A 132 12.42 -1.64 9.14
CA LEU A 132 11.00 -1.45 9.40
C LEU A 132 10.17 -2.55 8.73
N LEU A 133 10.41 -2.80 7.46
CA LEU A 133 9.67 -3.81 6.69
C LEU A 133 9.90 -5.22 7.23
N ALA A 134 11.11 -5.51 7.70
CA ALA A 134 11.45 -6.82 8.26
C ALA A 134 10.90 -7.03 9.68
N SER A 135 10.78 -5.96 10.47
CA SER A 135 10.46 -6.03 11.91
C SER A 135 8.99 -5.78 12.24
N HIS A 136 8.27 -5.06 11.38
CA HIS A 136 6.90 -4.63 11.64
C HIS A 136 6.03 -4.88 10.41
N GLU A 137 5.41 -6.05 10.35
CA GLU A 137 4.43 -6.35 9.31
C GLU A 137 3.15 -5.57 9.56
N LEU A 138 2.49 -5.19 8.45
CA LEU A 138 1.17 -4.60 8.52
C LEU A 138 0.15 -5.66 8.92
N LEU A 139 -0.76 -5.29 9.81
CA LEU A 139 -1.78 -6.19 10.32
C LEU A 139 -3.03 -6.15 9.44
N TRP A 140 -3.58 -7.32 9.18
CA TRP A 140 -4.81 -7.48 8.42
C TRP A 140 -6.04 -7.06 9.24
N HIS A 141 -6.95 -6.34 8.57
CA HIS A 141 -8.27 -5.98 9.09
C HIS A 141 -9.32 -6.23 8.02
N GLY A 142 -10.49 -6.71 8.41
CA GLY A 142 -11.62 -6.77 7.49
C GLY A 142 -12.13 -5.36 7.16
N PRO A 143 -12.81 -5.18 6.01
CA PRO A 143 -13.31 -3.85 5.64
C PRO A 143 -14.24 -3.24 6.68
N SER A 144 -15.03 -4.04 7.40
CA SER A 144 -15.94 -3.56 8.44
C SER A 144 -15.23 -2.97 9.66
N GLU A 145 -13.93 -3.19 9.80
CA GLU A 145 -13.12 -2.68 10.92
C GLU A 145 -12.54 -1.28 10.66
N TRP A 146 -12.92 -0.65 9.55
CA TRP A 146 -12.39 0.64 9.12
C TRP A 146 -12.48 1.73 10.20
N ALA A 147 -13.57 1.74 10.99
CA ALA A 147 -13.78 2.75 12.01
C ALA A 147 -12.69 2.75 13.08
N GLY A 148 -12.18 1.58 13.47
CA GLY A 148 -11.07 1.45 14.40
C GLY A 148 -9.76 1.99 13.86
N LEU A 149 -9.58 1.97 12.55
CA LEU A 149 -8.37 2.46 11.90
C LEU A 149 -8.33 3.98 11.75
N VAL A 150 -9.48 4.65 11.78
CA VAL A 150 -9.55 6.12 11.69
C VAL A 150 -9.68 6.80 13.05
N ALA A 151 -9.95 6.04 14.10
CA ALA A 151 -10.16 6.57 15.46
C ALA A 151 -8.84 6.85 16.21
N GLY A 152 -7.73 6.37 15.70
CA GLY A 152 -6.43 6.57 16.30
C GLY A 152 -5.65 7.70 15.62
#